data_48b187a04f50b3700dd90e92dc405bd1
#
_entry.id   48b187a04f50b3700dd90e92dc405bd1
#
_cell.length_a   1.000
_cell.length_b   1.000
_cell.length_c   1.000
_cell.angle_alpha   90.00
_cell.angle_beta   90.00
_cell.angle_gamma   90.00
#
_symmetry.space_group_name_H-M   'P 1'
#
loop_
_entity.id
_entity.type
_entity.pdbx_description
1 polymer ?
#
loop_
_entity_poly.entity_id
_entity_poly.type
_entity_poly.pdbx_seq_one_letter_code
_entity_poly.pdbx_strand_id
1 'polypeptide(L)'
;MQSTIKIHEQDNVAVALRDLAARERVELEGAVVKLAQPVARGHKFALGPIAEGEDIIKYGQPIGHALAAIAPGEHIHSQNVKTNLSDLDSYRYQPQFPTLPPQAADREVRLYRRANGEVGIRNELWIVPTVGCVNGIARQIQQRFLQQTQADGIDGVHLFSHPFGCSQLGQDHANTRIMLQNLARHPNAGAVLVIGLGCENNQVDAFRATLGIGDERRLRFMVCQQQDDEVEAGLALLHELYREMRHDRREPGRLSELKFGLECGGSDGLSGITANPLLGRFSDYAIANGGTTVLTEVPEMFGAERILMSRCRDGETFDKTVDMINDFKRYFIAHQQPIYENPSPGNKAGGITTLEEKSLGCTQKAGLSQVVDVLKYGERLRVPGLNLLSAPGNDAVATSALAGAGCHMVLFSTGRGTPYGGFVPTVKLATNSELAAKKPHWIDFDAGSLVHGVAMETLLSRFIDLIVEIANGRPARNETNDFRELAIFKSGVTL
;
A
#
# COMPACT_ATOMS: atom_id res chain seq x y z
N MET A 1 17.78 -27.16 -7.85
CA MET A 1 16.95 -25.95 -7.63
C MET A 1 15.52 -26.32 -7.96
N GLN A 2 14.59 -26.09 -7.06
CA GLN A 2 13.18 -26.44 -7.23
C GLN A 2 12.61 -25.67 -8.44
N SER A 3 11.98 -26.38 -9.37
CA SER A 3 11.44 -25.78 -10.61
C SER A 3 9.99 -25.37 -10.50
N THR A 4 9.28 -25.90 -9.50
CA THR A 4 7.84 -25.67 -9.26
C THR A 4 7.54 -25.66 -7.77
N ILE A 5 6.41 -25.10 -7.39
CA ILE A 5 5.92 -25.10 -6.00
C ILE A 5 4.42 -25.37 -5.96
N LYS A 6 4.00 -26.25 -5.05
CA LYS A 6 2.63 -26.37 -4.55
C LYS A 6 2.57 -25.61 -3.25
N ILE A 7 1.64 -24.68 -3.11
CA ILE A 7 1.65 -23.72 -2.01
C ILE A 7 0.92 -24.28 -0.77
N HIS A 8 -0.15 -25.00 -1.00
CA HIS A 8 -0.97 -25.62 0.05
C HIS A 8 -1.27 -27.09 -0.29
N GLU A 9 -1.39 -27.93 0.71
CA GLU A 9 -1.65 -29.37 0.51
C GLU A 9 -2.91 -29.68 -0.30
N GLN A 10 -3.94 -28.82 -0.21
CA GLN A 10 -5.20 -28.95 -0.94
C GLN A 10 -5.13 -28.41 -2.38
N ASP A 11 -4.05 -27.78 -2.79
CA ASP A 11 -3.95 -27.22 -4.13
C ASP A 11 -3.99 -28.33 -5.19
N ASN A 12 -4.81 -28.14 -6.24
CA ASN A 12 -4.84 -29.00 -7.42
C ASN A 12 -4.00 -28.44 -8.57
N VAL A 13 -3.26 -27.36 -8.29
CA VAL A 13 -2.32 -26.70 -9.23
C VAL A 13 -0.94 -26.52 -8.58
N ALA A 14 0.10 -26.41 -9.42
CA ALA A 14 1.42 -25.95 -9.01
C ALA A 14 1.88 -24.76 -9.85
N VAL A 15 2.76 -23.92 -9.28
CA VAL A 15 3.30 -22.70 -9.91
C VAL A 15 4.72 -22.98 -10.40
N ALA A 16 5.02 -22.55 -11.62
CA ALA A 16 6.34 -22.61 -12.21
C ALA A 16 7.26 -21.51 -11.60
N LEU A 17 8.41 -21.90 -11.07
CA LEU A 17 9.43 -20.99 -10.53
C LEU A 17 10.45 -20.53 -11.57
N ARG A 18 10.46 -21.18 -12.75
CA ARG A 18 11.18 -20.82 -13.97
C ARG A 18 10.34 -21.15 -15.18
N ASP A 19 10.77 -20.75 -16.35
CA ASP A 19 10.14 -21.21 -17.58
C ASP A 19 10.33 -22.72 -17.74
N LEU A 20 9.23 -23.42 -18.03
CA LEU A 20 9.17 -24.87 -18.22
C LEU A 20 8.79 -25.19 -19.66
N ALA A 21 9.48 -26.18 -20.26
CA ALA A 21 9.24 -26.56 -21.64
C ALA A 21 8.03 -27.52 -21.76
N ALA A 22 7.41 -27.55 -22.95
CA ALA A 22 6.43 -28.58 -23.27
C ALA A 22 7.03 -29.97 -23.13
N ARG A 23 6.26 -30.92 -22.61
CA ARG A 23 6.66 -32.32 -22.36
C ARG A 23 7.72 -32.48 -21.26
N GLU A 24 8.16 -31.43 -20.61
CA GLU A 24 9.03 -31.49 -19.43
C GLU A 24 8.34 -32.29 -18.33
N ARG A 25 9.11 -33.11 -17.63
CA ARG A 25 8.65 -33.88 -16.47
C ARG A 25 9.03 -33.13 -15.21
N VAL A 26 8.03 -32.81 -14.41
CA VAL A 26 8.18 -32.10 -13.13
C VAL A 26 7.88 -33.09 -12.02
N GLU A 27 8.80 -33.26 -11.11
CA GLU A 27 8.61 -34.04 -9.89
C GLU A 27 8.19 -33.11 -8.75
N LEU A 28 7.06 -33.46 -8.11
CA LEU A 28 6.49 -32.71 -7.02
C LEU A 28 5.85 -33.68 -6.01
N GLU A 29 6.29 -33.65 -4.74
CA GLU A 29 5.77 -34.50 -3.65
C GLU A 29 5.73 -36.01 -3.99
N GLY A 30 6.72 -36.48 -4.78
CA GLY A 30 6.81 -37.89 -5.19
C GLY A 30 5.94 -38.27 -6.42
N ALA A 31 5.15 -37.33 -6.95
CA ALA A 31 4.43 -37.50 -8.20
C ALA A 31 5.17 -36.85 -9.37
N VAL A 32 5.09 -37.43 -10.55
CA VAL A 32 5.67 -36.90 -11.80
C VAL A 32 4.54 -36.43 -12.69
N VAL A 33 4.51 -35.12 -12.98
CA VAL A 33 3.57 -34.52 -13.93
C VAL A 33 4.33 -34.18 -15.22
N LYS A 34 3.82 -34.61 -16.36
CA LYS A 34 4.35 -34.26 -17.69
C LYS A 34 3.54 -33.09 -18.25
N LEU A 35 4.21 -31.97 -18.52
CA LEU A 35 3.56 -30.78 -19.05
C LEU A 35 3.02 -30.98 -20.46
N ALA A 36 1.79 -30.54 -20.71
CA ALA A 36 1.15 -30.60 -22.02
C ALA A 36 1.70 -29.52 -22.97
N GLN A 37 2.00 -28.35 -22.44
CA GLN A 37 2.49 -27.17 -23.16
C GLN A 37 3.57 -26.43 -22.34
N PRO A 38 4.27 -25.42 -22.91
CA PRO A 38 5.18 -24.59 -22.13
C PRO A 38 4.41 -23.83 -21.03
N VAL A 39 5.02 -23.68 -19.85
CA VAL A 39 4.48 -22.92 -18.72
C VAL A 39 5.52 -21.88 -18.31
N ALA A 40 5.18 -20.60 -18.45
CA ALA A 40 6.06 -19.51 -18.09
C ALA A 40 6.22 -19.39 -16.57
N ARG A 41 7.30 -18.79 -16.10
CA ARG A 41 7.51 -18.49 -14.69
C ARG A 41 6.35 -17.67 -14.11
N GLY A 42 5.89 -18.04 -12.90
CA GLY A 42 4.76 -17.43 -12.22
C GLY A 42 3.40 -17.99 -12.66
N HIS A 43 3.33 -18.71 -13.78
CA HIS A 43 2.13 -19.38 -14.24
C HIS A 43 1.94 -20.74 -13.57
N LYS A 44 0.74 -21.27 -13.65
CA LYS A 44 0.34 -22.52 -13.00
C LYS A 44 -0.12 -23.57 -14.00
N PHE A 45 -0.05 -24.83 -13.57
CA PHE A 45 -0.50 -26.00 -14.34
C PHE A 45 -1.23 -26.99 -13.42
N ALA A 46 -2.11 -27.82 -13.99
CA ALA A 46 -2.88 -28.83 -13.27
C ALA A 46 -1.99 -29.95 -12.76
N LEU A 47 -2.16 -30.38 -11.50
CA LEU A 47 -1.48 -31.53 -10.89
C LEU A 47 -2.19 -32.84 -11.22
N GLY A 48 -3.51 -32.80 -11.37
CA GLY A 48 -4.38 -33.90 -11.71
C GLY A 48 -5.44 -33.49 -12.71
N PRO A 49 -6.33 -34.42 -13.11
CA PRO A 49 -7.48 -34.06 -13.93
C PRO A 49 -8.45 -33.19 -13.13
N ILE A 50 -9.00 -32.14 -13.78
CA ILE A 50 -9.99 -31.25 -13.21
C ILE A 50 -11.20 -31.27 -14.16
N ALA A 51 -12.39 -31.60 -13.66
CA ALA A 51 -13.60 -31.67 -14.48
C ALA A 51 -14.13 -30.28 -14.83
N GLU A 52 -14.94 -30.18 -15.88
CA GLU A 52 -15.68 -28.94 -16.20
C GLU A 52 -16.55 -28.55 -15.00
N GLY A 53 -16.53 -27.27 -14.61
CA GLY A 53 -17.24 -26.73 -13.46
C GLY A 53 -16.60 -27.01 -12.11
N GLU A 54 -15.54 -27.81 -12.05
CA GLU A 54 -14.79 -28.07 -10.81
C GLU A 54 -13.91 -26.88 -10.44
N ASP A 55 -13.75 -26.64 -9.13
CA ASP A 55 -12.94 -25.55 -8.61
C ASP A 55 -11.44 -25.75 -8.86
N ILE A 56 -10.79 -24.70 -9.30
CA ILE A 56 -9.34 -24.57 -9.29
C ILE A 56 -8.90 -24.10 -7.92
N ILE A 57 -8.10 -24.90 -7.22
CA ILE A 57 -7.67 -24.64 -5.85
C ILE A 57 -6.21 -24.16 -5.84
N LYS A 58 -5.96 -22.98 -5.26
CA LYS A 58 -4.65 -22.42 -4.99
C LYS A 58 -4.67 -21.68 -3.64
N TYR A 59 -3.61 -21.76 -2.87
CA TYR A 59 -3.58 -21.27 -1.49
C TYR A 59 -4.57 -21.99 -0.55
N GLY A 60 -4.98 -23.21 -0.89
CA GLY A 60 -6.03 -23.96 -0.19
C GLY A 60 -7.44 -23.41 -0.37
N GLN A 61 -7.66 -22.52 -1.35
CA GLN A 61 -8.93 -21.85 -1.61
C GLN A 61 -9.29 -21.88 -3.10
N PRO A 62 -10.57 -21.85 -3.47
CA PRO A 62 -10.99 -21.70 -4.86
C PRO A 62 -10.53 -20.36 -5.45
N ILE A 63 -9.89 -20.43 -6.63
CA ILE A 63 -9.53 -19.26 -7.44
C ILE A 63 -10.41 -19.09 -8.68
N GLY A 64 -11.49 -19.85 -8.78
CA GLY A 64 -12.39 -19.94 -9.91
C GLY A 64 -12.70 -21.40 -10.24
N HIS A 65 -13.45 -21.63 -11.32
CA HIS A 65 -13.81 -22.98 -11.79
C HIS A 65 -13.36 -23.21 -13.24
N ALA A 66 -13.21 -24.48 -13.60
CA ALA A 66 -12.80 -24.91 -14.94
C ALA A 66 -13.94 -24.68 -15.95
N LEU A 67 -13.66 -24.07 -17.10
CA LEU A 67 -14.61 -23.87 -18.22
C LEU A 67 -14.78 -25.12 -19.07
N ALA A 68 -13.85 -26.06 -19.00
CA ALA A 68 -13.85 -27.35 -19.68
C ALA A 68 -12.96 -28.30 -18.87
N ALA A 69 -13.03 -29.60 -19.15
CA ALA A 69 -12.13 -30.57 -18.52
C ALA A 69 -10.66 -30.24 -18.81
N ILE A 70 -9.82 -30.21 -17.76
CA ILE A 70 -8.38 -29.90 -17.80
C ILE A 70 -7.61 -31.18 -17.49
N ALA A 71 -6.63 -31.52 -18.34
CA ALA A 71 -5.79 -32.68 -18.14
C ALA A 71 -4.58 -32.35 -17.23
N PRO A 72 -3.97 -33.37 -16.57
CA PRO A 72 -2.73 -33.16 -15.81
C PRO A 72 -1.62 -32.55 -16.68
N GLY A 73 -0.92 -31.55 -16.17
CA GLY A 73 0.14 -30.83 -16.86
C GLY A 73 -0.35 -29.76 -17.85
N GLU A 74 -1.64 -29.55 -18.00
CA GLU A 74 -2.15 -28.42 -18.78
C GLU A 74 -1.96 -27.09 -18.04
N HIS A 75 -1.61 -26.06 -18.81
CA HIS A 75 -1.49 -24.68 -18.34
C HIS A 75 -2.87 -24.15 -17.96
N ILE A 76 -2.98 -23.60 -16.77
CA ILE A 76 -4.22 -23.02 -16.23
C ILE A 76 -4.12 -21.50 -16.27
N HIS A 77 -5.03 -20.88 -17.03
CA HIS A 77 -5.14 -19.42 -17.14
C HIS A 77 -6.52 -19.02 -17.68
N SER A 78 -6.69 -17.75 -18.07
CA SER A 78 -7.97 -17.16 -18.51
C SER A 78 -8.67 -17.89 -19.66
N GLN A 79 -7.97 -18.74 -20.44
CA GLN A 79 -8.57 -19.55 -21.49
C GLN A 79 -9.43 -20.72 -20.97
N ASN A 80 -9.20 -21.19 -19.74
CA ASN A 80 -9.86 -22.36 -19.17
C ASN A 80 -10.35 -22.18 -17.72
N VAL A 81 -10.28 -20.94 -17.18
CA VAL A 81 -10.76 -20.61 -15.81
C VAL A 81 -11.69 -19.42 -15.84
N LYS A 82 -12.79 -19.49 -15.07
CA LYS A 82 -13.74 -18.41 -14.84
C LYS A 82 -13.84 -18.12 -13.33
N THR A 83 -14.05 -16.86 -12.98
CA THR A 83 -14.29 -16.41 -11.59
C THR A 83 -15.56 -17.02 -10.99
N ASN A 84 -15.53 -17.26 -9.70
CA ASN A 84 -16.71 -17.65 -8.89
C ASN A 84 -17.38 -16.42 -8.25
N LEU A 85 -16.82 -15.21 -8.43
CA LEU A 85 -17.37 -14.01 -7.83
C LEU A 85 -18.72 -13.63 -8.45
N SER A 86 -19.65 -13.32 -7.57
CA SER A 86 -20.95 -12.75 -7.86
C SER A 86 -21.07 -11.36 -7.21
N ASP A 87 -22.23 -10.72 -7.34
CA ASP A 87 -22.52 -9.39 -6.78
C ASP A 87 -22.35 -9.30 -5.25
N LEU A 88 -23.28 -8.67 -4.55
CA LEU A 88 -23.27 -8.55 -3.09
C LEU A 88 -23.41 -9.92 -2.42
N ASP A 89 -22.59 -10.16 -1.41
CA ASP A 89 -22.63 -11.40 -0.63
C ASP A 89 -23.10 -11.14 0.81
N SER A 90 -23.60 -12.17 1.46
CA SER A 90 -23.96 -12.16 2.87
C SER A 90 -22.92 -12.93 3.67
N TYR A 91 -22.50 -12.34 4.78
CA TYR A 91 -21.44 -12.87 5.61
C TYR A 91 -21.95 -13.18 7.01
N ARG A 92 -21.33 -14.17 7.66
CA ARG A 92 -21.60 -14.51 9.05
C ARG A 92 -20.29 -14.49 9.83
N TYR A 93 -20.31 -13.86 10.98
CA TYR A 93 -19.15 -13.81 11.86
C TYR A 93 -18.86 -15.20 12.44
N GLN A 94 -17.69 -15.72 12.10
CA GLN A 94 -17.16 -17.01 12.57
C GLN A 94 -15.69 -16.81 12.91
N PRO A 95 -15.37 -16.34 14.13
CA PRO A 95 -14.02 -15.97 14.49
C PRO A 95 -13.08 -17.18 14.49
N GLN A 96 -11.91 -16.98 13.85
CA GLN A 96 -10.80 -17.90 13.82
C GLN A 96 -9.51 -17.12 14.02
N PHE A 97 -8.85 -17.36 15.15
CA PHE A 97 -7.62 -16.64 15.50
C PHE A 97 -6.43 -17.60 15.41
N PRO A 98 -5.67 -17.55 14.31
CA PRO A 98 -4.45 -18.34 14.15
C PRO A 98 -3.44 -18.02 15.26
N THR A 99 -2.70 -19.03 15.71
CA THR A 99 -1.57 -18.82 16.60
C THR A 99 -0.43 -18.17 15.82
N LEU A 100 0.03 -17.02 16.29
CA LEU A 100 1.20 -16.37 15.71
C LEU A 100 2.47 -17.18 16.02
N PRO A 101 3.38 -17.35 15.05
CA PRO A 101 4.69 -17.92 15.34
C PRO A 101 5.46 -16.99 16.30
N PRO A 102 6.46 -17.50 17.03
CA PRO A 102 7.32 -16.67 17.89
C PRO A 102 7.90 -15.49 17.10
N GLN A 103 7.88 -14.30 17.70
CA GLN A 103 8.37 -13.07 17.09
C GLN A 103 9.68 -12.62 17.72
N ALA A 104 10.53 -11.97 16.92
CA ALA A 104 11.73 -11.30 17.42
C ALA A 104 11.37 -10.09 18.31
N ALA A 105 12.29 -9.69 19.17
CA ALA A 105 12.12 -8.52 20.01
C ALA A 105 12.05 -7.22 19.19
N ASP A 106 11.38 -6.23 19.75
CA ASP A 106 11.27 -4.90 19.17
C ASP A 106 12.64 -4.24 19.00
N ARG A 107 12.80 -3.54 17.87
CA ARG A 107 14.07 -2.90 17.50
C ARG A 107 14.11 -1.43 17.95
N GLU A 108 15.27 -0.99 18.38
CA GLU A 108 15.54 0.41 18.67
C GLU A 108 15.69 1.21 17.37
N VAL A 109 15.10 2.40 17.37
CA VAL A 109 15.20 3.39 16.29
C VAL A 109 15.35 4.80 16.87
N ARG A 110 15.69 5.75 16.02
CA ARG A 110 15.77 7.16 16.41
C ARG A 110 14.72 7.98 15.65
N LEU A 111 13.84 8.63 16.41
CA LEU A 111 12.63 9.26 15.90
C LEU A 111 12.57 10.75 16.25
N TYR A 112 11.93 11.55 15.42
CA TYR A 112 11.58 12.94 15.76
C TYR A 112 10.29 12.93 16.59
N ARG A 113 10.33 13.45 17.81
CA ARG A 113 9.13 13.60 18.65
C ARG A 113 8.44 14.93 18.38
N ARG A 114 7.15 14.87 18.10
CA ARG A 114 6.32 16.05 17.83
C ARG A 114 5.63 16.50 19.12
N ALA A 115 5.27 17.80 19.18
CA ALA A 115 4.64 18.39 20.36
C ALA A 115 3.29 17.74 20.73
N ASN A 116 2.59 17.14 19.77
CA ASN A 116 1.34 16.40 19.98
C ASN A 116 1.54 14.94 20.43
N GLY A 117 2.78 14.50 20.68
CA GLY A 117 3.13 13.15 21.08
C GLY A 117 3.31 12.16 19.93
N GLU A 118 3.00 12.53 18.68
CA GLU A 118 3.31 11.69 17.53
C GLU A 118 4.82 11.65 17.24
N VAL A 119 5.25 10.64 16.51
CA VAL A 119 6.66 10.49 16.10
C VAL A 119 6.78 10.57 14.59
N GLY A 120 7.88 11.12 14.09
CA GLY A 120 8.23 11.14 12.67
C GLY A 120 9.56 10.45 12.39
N ILE A 121 9.71 9.90 11.20
CA ILE A 121 10.96 9.32 10.70
C ILE A 121 11.69 10.25 9.74
N ARG A 122 11.08 11.39 9.44
CA ARG A 122 11.64 12.50 8.65
C ARG A 122 11.36 13.82 9.35
N ASN A 123 12.16 14.82 9.05
CA ASN A 123 11.97 16.20 9.45
C ASN A 123 11.97 17.08 8.18
N GLU A 124 10.88 17.00 7.43
CA GLU A 124 10.73 17.66 6.13
C GLU A 124 9.89 18.94 6.25
N LEU A 125 10.17 19.94 5.42
CA LEU A 125 9.36 21.15 5.27
C LEU A 125 8.42 20.95 4.08
N TRP A 126 7.13 20.91 4.35
CA TRP A 126 6.13 20.61 3.33
C TRP A 126 5.35 21.84 2.88
N ILE A 127 5.05 21.92 1.58
CA ILE A 127 4.18 22.94 0.98
C ILE A 127 2.95 22.22 0.46
N VAL A 128 1.78 22.59 0.97
CA VAL A 128 0.49 21.95 0.67
C VAL A 128 -0.46 22.98 0.06
N PRO A 129 -0.66 22.98 -1.26
CA PRO A 129 -1.71 23.78 -1.90
C PRO A 129 -3.10 23.31 -1.47
N THR A 130 -4.04 24.22 -1.20
CA THR A 130 -5.46 23.89 -1.03
C THR A 130 -6.17 23.68 -2.37
N VAL A 131 -5.57 24.20 -3.44
CA VAL A 131 -6.13 24.20 -4.80
C VAL A 131 -5.02 24.12 -5.85
N GLY A 132 -5.28 23.42 -6.95
CA GLY A 132 -4.32 23.26 -8.04
C GLY A 132 -3.87 24.57 -8.71
N CYS A 133 -4.69 25.63 -8.65
CA CYS A 133 -4.39 26.93 -9.25
C CYS A 133 -3.09 27.58 -8.71
N VAL A 134 -2.70 27.28 -7.47
CA VAL A 134 -1.50 27.85 -6.84
C VAL A 134 -0.26 26.96 -6.93
N ASN A 135 -0.33 25.80 -7.62
CA ASN A 135 0.81 24.89 -7.78
C ASN A 135 2.04 25.60 -8.37
N GLY A 136 1.83 26.51 -9.34
CA GLY A 136 2.92 27.28 -9.97
C GLY A 136 3.62 28.22 -9.01
N ILE A 137 2.85 28.98 -8.23
CA ILE A 137 3.36 29.89 -7.18
C ILE A 137 4.10 29.09 -6.10
N ALA A 138 3.49 28.02 -5.59
CA ALA A 138 4.10 27.15 -4.59
C ALA A 138 5.44 26.57 -5.06
N ARG A 139 5.57 26.23 -6.34
CA ARG A 139 6.82 25.76 -6.95
C ARG A 139 7.87 26.87 -7.02
N GLN A 140 7.49 28.10 -7.36
CA GLN A 140 8.42 29.23 -7.36
C GLN A 140 8.94 29.52 -5.95
N ILE A 141 8.08 29.50 -4.94
CA ILE A 141 8.45 29.65 -3.53
C ILE A 141 9.46 28.57 -3.12
N GLN A 142 9.16 27.29 -3.39
CA GLN A 142 10.08 26.18 -3.12
C GLN A 142 11.44 26.37 -3.79
N GLN A 143 11.47 26.68 -5.08
CA GLN A 143 12.70 26.84 -5.85
C GLN A 143 13.56 28.03 -5.33
N ARG A 144 12.94 29.16 -5.05
CA ARG A 144 13.66 30.34 -4.50
C ARG A 144 14.22 30.04 -3.11
N PHE A 145 13.44 29.37 -2.26
CA PHE A 145 13.91 28.95 -0.94
C PHE A 145 15.16 28.09 -1.04
N LEU A 146 15.13 27.04 -1.89
CA LEU A 146 16.28 26.14 -2.11
C LEU A 146 17.49 26.81 -2.74
N GLN A 147 17.31 27.88 -3.52
CA GLN A 147 18.41 28.70 -4.04
C GLN A 147 19.07 29.59 -2.98
N GLN A 148 18.30 30.04 -1.99
CA GLN A 148 18.77 30.97 -0.96
C GLN A 148 19.25 30.26 0.32
N THR A 149 18.87 28.98 0.52
CA THR A 149 19.05 28.25 1.78
C THR A 149 19.61 26.87 1.52
N GLN A 150 20.71 26.52 2.20
CA GLN A 150 21.27 25.15 2.14
C GLN A 150 20.35 24.08 2.78
N ALA A 151 19.31 24.53 3.49
CA ALA A 151 18.33 23.66 4.18
C ALA A 151 18.95 22.66 5.17
N ASP A 152 20.07 23.01 5.82
CA ASP A 152 20.75 22.18 6.80
C ASP A 152 19.87 21.86 8.01
N GLY A 153 19.96 20.64 8.51
CA GLY A 153 19.24 20.17 9.72
C GLY A 153 17.83 19.69 9.45
N ILE A 154 17.41 19.62 8.18
CA ILE A 154 16.13 19.03 7.75
C ILE A 154 16.36 18.00 6.64
N ASP A 155 15.40 17.09 6.43
CA ASP A 155 15.51 15.99 5.46
C ASP A 155 15.07 16.40 4.03
N GLY A 156 14.49 17.60 3.87
CA GLY A 156 14.11 18.14 2.56
C GLY A 156 13.00 19.17 2.60
N VAL A 157 12.72 19.77 1.42
CA VAL A 157 11.62 20.73 1.20
C VAL A 157 10.77 20.22 0.03
N HIS A 158 9.53 19.84 0.28
CA HIS A 158 8.69 19.15 -0.71
C HIS A 158 7.37 19.87 -0.93
N LEU A 159 6.99 19.98 -2.21
CA LEU A 159 5.71 20.48 -2.68
C LEU A 159 4.85 19.32 -3.17
N PHE A 160 3.64 19.20 -2.63
CA PHE A 160 2.66 18.19 -3.05
C PHE A 160 1.61 18.79 -3.98
N SER A 161 1.96 18.91 -5.26
CA SER A 161 1.08 19.44 -6.29
C SER A 161 -0.08 18.48 -6.59
N HIS A 162 -1.28 19.03 -6.82
CA HIS A 162 -2.47 18.27 -7.20
C HIS A 162 -3.42 19.15 -8.04
N PRO A 163 -4.35 18.57 -8.84
CA PRO A 163 -5.28 19.33 -9.68
C PRO A 163 -6.62 19.68 -9.01
N PHE A 164 -6.80 19.39 -7.72
CA PHE A 164 -8.06 19.47 -6.99
C PHE A 164 -8.25 20.78 -6.23
N GLY A 165 -9.36 20.90 -5.48
CA GLY A 165 -9.64 21.99 -4.54
C GLY A 165 -10.60 23.05 -5.07
N CYS A 166 -10.85 23.10 -6.39
CA CYS A 166 -11.83 23.95 -7.02
C CYS A 166 -12.81 23.12 -7.85
N SER A 167 -14.06 23.61 -7.99
CA SER A 167 -15.09 22.97 -8.81
C SER A 167 -15.44 21.53 -8.39
N GLN A 168 -15.18 21.18 -7.15
CA GLN A 168 -15.53 19.89 -6.55
C GLN A 168 -16.77 20.00 -5.67
N LEU A 169 -17.59 18.95 -5.67
CA LEU A 169 -18.84 18.86 -4.90
C LEU A 169 -18.85 17.63 -4.00
N GLY A 170 -19.69 17.68 -2.96
CA GLY A 170 -20.02 16.53 -2.10
C GLY A 170 -18.79 15.80 -1.56
N GLN A 171 -18.76 14.49 -1.76
CA GLN A 171 -17.72 13.63 -1.21
C GLN A 171 -16.32 13.91 -1.79
N ASP A 172 -16.23 14.28 -3.07
CA ASP A 172 -14.92 14.60 -3.68
C ASP A 172 -14.28 15.84 -3.05
N HIS A 173 -15.10 16.86 -2.70
CA HIS A 173 -14.60 18.02 -1.96
C HIS A 173 -14.19 17.65 -0.53
N ALA A 174 -14.98 16.82 0.16
CA ALA A 174 -14.66 16.33 1.49
C ALA A 174 -13.38 15.49 1.48
N ASN A 175 -13.22 14.57 0.52
CA ASN A 175 -12.03 13.76 0.34
C ASN A 175 -10.78 14.62 0.11
N THR A 176 -10.87 15.62 -0.75
CA THR A 176 -9.76 16.56 -1.02
C THR A 176 -9.36 17.29 0.25
N ARG A 177 -10.31 17.86 0.97
CA ARG A 177 -10.03 18.60 2.21
C ARG A 177 -9.38 17.71 3.26
N ILE A 178 -9.96 16.55 3.55
CA ILE A 178 -9.45 15.66 4.61
C ILE A 178 -8.06 15.12 4.27
N MET A 179 -7.79 14.77 3.01
CA MET A 179 -6.47 14.28 2.60
C MET A 179 -5.40 15.36 2.74
N LEU A 180 -5.65 16.59 2.27
CA LEU A 180 -4.72 17.71 2.42
C LEU A 180 -4.52 18.10 3.90
N GLN A 181 -5.57 18.00 4.73
CA GLN A 181 -5.44 18.16 6.17
C GLN A 181 -4.59 17.07 6.81
N ASN A 182 -4.71 15.83 6.35
CA ASN A 182 -3.87 14.73 6.83
C ASN A 182 -2.40 14.93 6.45
N LEU A 183 -2.10 15.49 5.28
CA LEU A 183 -0.73 15.92 4.95
C LEU A 183 -0.26 17.02 5.92
N ALA A 184 -1.07 18.06 6.14
CA ALA A 184 -0.70 19.20 6.99
C ALA A 184 -0.37 18.81 8.45
N ARG A 185 -0.88 17.67 8.94
CA ARG A 185 -0.62 17.15 10.28
C ARG A 185 0.17 15.85 10.30
N HIS A 186 0.79 15.48 9.16
CA HIS A 186 1.57 14.25 9.09
C HIS A 186 2.90 14.39 9.88
N PRO A 187 3.25 13.43 10.78
CA PRO A 187 4.40 13.58 11.67
C PRO A 187 5.77 13.55 10.97
N ASN A 188 5.87 13.08 9.72
CA ASN A 188 7.10 13.19 8.93
C ASN A 188 7.38 14.64 8.50
N ALA A 189 6.36 15.51 8.46
CA ALA A 189 6.56 16.94 8.31
C ALA A 189 7.05 17.55 9.63
N GLY A 190 8.20 18.21 9.61
CA GLY A 190 8.67 19.05 10.71
C GLY A 190 7.92 20.35 10.78
N ALA A 191 7.51 20.89 9.61
CA ALA A 191 6.67 22.07 9.48
C ALA A 191 5.95 22.08 8.13
N VAL A 192 4.83 22.81 8.02
CA VAL A 192 3.99 22.88 6.82
C VAL A 192 3.56 24.30 6.50
N LEU A 193 3.69 24.68 5.23
CA LEU A 193 3.07 25.88 4.65
C LEU A 193 1.86 25.45 3.81
N VAL A 194 0.67 25.86 4.20
CA VAL A 194 -0.58 25.68 3.44
C VAL A 194 -0.84 26.94 2.59
N ILE A 195 -1.01 26.77 1.29
CA ILE A 195 -1.20 27.89 0.34
C ILE A 195 -2.54 27.73 -0.36
N GLY A 196 -3.40 28.74 -0.24
CA GLY A 196 -4.66 28.87 -0.97
C GLY A 196 -4.65 30.00 -1.97
N LEU A 197 -5.60 29.99 -2.91
CA LEU A 197 -5.81 31.10 -3.86
C LEU A 197 -6.66 32.21 -3.23
N GLY A 198 -7.86 31.86 -2.71
CA GLY A 198 -8.80 32.78 -2.08
C GLY A 198 -10.23 32.68 -2.61
N CYS A 199 -10.46 32.08 -3.80
CA CYS A 199 -11.79 31.91 -4.40
C CYS A 199 -12.18 30.43 -4.64
N GLU A 200 -11.35 29.49 -4.24
CA GLU A 200 -11.59 28.05 -4.38
C GLU A 200 -12.67 27.52 -3.44
N ASN A 201 -13.25 26.35 -3.74
CA ASN A 201 -14.19 25.67 -2.85
C ASN A 201 -13.51 25.20 -1.54
N ASN A 202 -12.25 24.79 -1.62
CA ASN A 202 -11.46 24.33 -0.47
C ASN A 202 -10.73 25.51 0.21
N GLN A 203 -11.49 26.54 0.63
CA GLN A 203 -10.95 27.76 1.21
C GLN A 203 -10.11 27.54 2.47
N VAL A 204 -9.05 28.32 2.63
CA VAL A 204 -8.08 28.23 3.73
C VAL A 204 -8.73 28.37 5.11
N ASP A 205 -9.68 29.30 5.29
CA ASP A 205 -10.34 29.49 6.58
C ASP A 205 -11.15 28.26 7.01
N ALA A 206 -11.93 27.67 6.09
CA ALA A 206 -12.69 26.45 6.36
C ALA A 206 -11.75 25.22 6.54
N PHE A 207 -10.64 25.19 5.82
CA PHE A 207 -9.60 24.18 5.99
C PHE A 207 -8.97 24.28 7.40
N ARG A 208 -8.56 25.46 7.82
CA ARG A 208 -7.96 25.73 9.14
C ARG A 208 -8.94 25.42 10.28
N ALA A 209 -10.19 25.86 10.18
CA ALA A 209 -11.19 25.70 11.22
C ALA A 209 -11.46 24.22 11.58
N THR A 210 -11.31 23.29 10.61
CA THR A 210 -11.58 21.85 10.79
C THR A 210 -10.31 21.02 10.96
N LEU A 211 -9.13 21.63 10.91
CA LEU A 211 -7.86 20.94 10.98
C LEU A 211 -7.52 20.40 12.39
N GLY A 212 -7.92 21.12 13.46
CA GLY A 212 -7.78 20.65 14.85
C GLY A 212 -6.34 20.54 15.34
N ILE A 213 -5.44 21.42 14.91
CA ILE A 213 -4.02 21.45 15.33
C ILE A 213 -3.85 22.32 16.57
N GLY A 214 -3.16 21.76 17.60
CA GLY A 214 -2.85 22.46 18.84
C GLY A 214 -1.59 23.34 18.81
N ASP A 215 -0.60 23.06 17.94
CA ASP A 215 0.64 23.84 17.81
C ASP A 215 0.76 24.46 16.42
N GLU A 216 0.36 25.72 16.33
CA GLU A 216 0.42 26.50 15.10
C GLU A 216 1.82 27.03 14.75
N ARG A 217 2.82 26.86 15.62
CA ARG A 217 4.19 27.37 15.34
C ARG A 217 4.83 26.67 14.13
N ARG A 218 4.46 25.43 13.90
CA ARG A 218 4.95 24.56 12.80
C ARG A 218 4.01 24.54 11.59
N LEU A 219 2.98 25.39 11.59
CA LEU A 219 2.00 25.48 10.52
C LEU A 219 1.72 26.94 10.18
N ARG A 220 1.84 27.28 8.91
CA ARG A 220 1.50 28.61 8.40
C ARG A 220 0.51 28.50 7.25
N PHE A 221 -0.32 29.51 7.12
CA PHE A 221 -1.32 29.62 6.08
C PHE A 221 -1.11 30.91 5.29
N MET A 222 -1.27 30.82 3.97
CA MET A 222 -1.23 31.98 3.08
C MET A 222 -2.37 31.91 2.07
N VAL A 223 -2.98 33.05 1.78
CA VAL A 223 -3.98 33.24 0.71
C VAL A 223 -3.36 34.16 -0.33
N CYS A 224 -3.11 33.66 -1.55
CA CYS A 224 -2.38 34.41 -2.59
C CYS A 224 -3.06 35.72 -2.97
N GLN A 225 -4.39 35.75 -3.13
CA GLN A 225 -5.15 36.96 -3.50
C GLN A 225 -5.13 38.05 -2.43
N GLN A 226 -4.62 37.78 -1.23
CA GLN A 226 -4.49 38.74 -0.13
C GLN A 226 -3.05 39.30 -0.01
N GLN A 227 -2.11 38.87 -0.88
CA GLN A 227 -0.73 39.32 -0.86
C GLN A 227 -0.47 40.27 -2.02
N ASP A 228 0.37 41.27 -1.81
CA ASP A 228 0.89 42.13 -2.89
C ASP A 228 1.93 41.38 -3.75
N ASP A 229 2.78 40.56 -3.09
CA ASP A 229 3.71 39.62 -3.70
C ASP A 229 3.64 38.29 -2.93
N GLU A 230 2.89 37.36 -3.49
CA GLU A 230 2.63 36.05 -2.87
C GLU A 230 3.88 35.16 -2.83
N VAL A 231 4.84 35.39 -3.73
CA VAL A 231 6.10 34.63 -3.74
C VAL A 231 7.01 35.09 -2.61
N GLU A 232 7.18 36.38 -2.42
CA GLU A 232 7.99 36.94 -1.31
C GLU A 232 7.32 36.64 0.05
N ALA A 233 6.00 36.77 0.15
CA ALA A 233 5.26 36.43 1.37
C ALA A 233 5.43 34.95 1.73
N GLY A 234 5.26 34.04 0.76
CA GLY A 234 5.44 32.61 0.97
C GLY A 234 6.88 32.23 1.33
N LEU A 235 7.85 32.87 0.72
CA LEU A 235 9.28 32.70 1.03
C LEU A 235 9.60 33.11 2.47
N ALA A 236 9.07 34.25 2.94
CA ALA A 236 9.23 34.68 4.32
C ALA A 236 8.67 33.65 5.31
N LEU A 237 7.46 33.12 5.04
CA LEU A 237 6.85 32.06 5.86
C LEU A 237 7.66 30.75 5.86
N LEU A 238 8.24 30.33 4.72
CA LEU A 238 9.13 29.17 4.69
C LEU A 238 10.37 29.37 5.55
N HIS A 239 10.98 30.57 5.52
CA HIS A 239 12.11 30.87 6.38
C HIS A 239 11.76 30.88 7.87
N GLU A 240 10.56 31.31 8.24
CA GLU A 240 10.08 31.20 9.63
C GLU A 240 9.96 29.73 10.04
N LEU A 241 9.26 28.92 9.25
CA LEU A 241 9.05 27.49 9.51
C LEU A 241 10.38 26.72 9.58
N TYR A 242 11.32 27.03 8.68
CA TYR A 242 12.65 26.43 8.69
C TYR A 242 13.41 26.75 9.99
N ARG A 243 13.38 28.00 10.46
CA ARG A 243 14.02 28.37 11.73
C ARG A 243 13.45 27.63 12.92
N GLU A 244 12.15 27.35 12.93
CA GLU A 244 11.47 26.61 13.99
C GLU A 244 11.85 25.12 14.03
N MET A 245 12.11 24.49 12.86
CA MET A 245 12.27 23.05 12.78
C MET A 245 13.72 22.55 12.60
N ARG A 246 14.63 23.38 12.13
CA ARG A 246 16.01 22.97 11.78
C ARG A 246 16.84 22.44 12.95
N HIS A 247 16.41 22.70 14.18
CA HIS A 247 17.09 22.26 15.39
C HIS A 247 16.52 20.97 16.00
N ASP A 248 15.47 20.41 15.38
CA ASP A 248 14.94 19.11 15.81
C ASP A 248 16.02 18.05 15.70
N ARG A 249 15.98 17.12 16.64
CA ARG A 249 16.92 15.99 16.69
C ARG A 249 16.16 14.70 16.91
N ARG A 250 16.71 13.63 16.33
CA ARG A 250 16.19 12.28 16.55
C ARG A 250 16.49 11.83 17.97
N GLU A 251 15.48 11.32 18.65
CA GLU A 251 15.53 10.77 19.99
C GLU A 251 15.38 9.25 19.97
N PRO A 252 15.85 8.53 20.99
CA PRO A 252 15.60 7.10 21.11
C PRO A 252 14.11 6.76 21.10
N GLY A 253 13.76 5.70 20.39
CA GLY A 253 12.41 5.17 20.26
C GLY A 253 12.43 3.71 19.86
N ARG A 254 11.26 3.18 19.54
CA ARG A 254 11.04 1.78 19.15
C ARG A 254 10.38 1.69 17.77
N LEU A 255 10.67 0.60 17.07
CA LEU A 255 10.05 0.35 15.75
C LEU A 255 8.52 0.20 15.87
N SER A 256 8.05 -0.31 17.02
CA SER A 256 6.62 -0.43 17.35
C SER A 256 5.87 0.90 17.50
N GLU A 257 6.58 2.03 17.64
CA GLU A 257 5.94 3.35 17.63
C GLU A 257 5.50 3.77 16.20
N LEU A 258 5.96 3.04 15.17
CA LEU A 258 5.69 3.35 13.77
C LEU A 258 4.42 2.67 13.26
N LYS A 259 3.86 3.27 12.20
CA LYS A 259 2.68 2.79 11.47
C LYS A 259 3.10 2.49 10.03
N PHE A 260 2.75 1.31 9.54
CA PHE A 260 3.16 0.82 8.22
C PHE A 260 1.95 0.56 7.33
N GLY A 261 1.92 1.15 6.15
CA GLY A 261 0.95 0.84 5.11
C GLY A 261 1.40 -0.39 4.31
N LEU A 262 0.46 -1.25 3.95
CA LEU A 262 0.70 -2.46 3.17
C LEU A 262 0.04 -2.30 1.80
N GLU A 263 0.84 -2.35 0.74
CA GLU A 263 0.42 -2.06 -0.63
C GLU A 263 1.01 -3.06 -1.62
N CYS A 264 0.36 -3.25 -2.77
CA CYS A 264 0.97 -3.98 -3.88
C CYS A 264 0.55 -3.44 -5.24
N GLY A 265 1.51 -3.22 -6.13
CA GLY A 265 1.26 -2.78 -7.49
C GLY A 265 2.10 -3.52 -8.52
N GLY A 266 1.52 -3.76 -9.72
CA GLY A 266 2.19 -4.57 -10.73
C GLY A 266 2.44 -6.00 -10.30
N SER A 267 1.48 -6.62 -9.62
CA SER A 267 1.58 -7.98 -9.08
C SER A 267 1.76 -9.04 -10.16
N ASP A 268 2.48 -10.13 -9.83
CA ASP A 268 2.70 -11.32 -10.64
C ASP A 268 2.33 -12.60 -9.87
N GLY A 269 2.47 -13.77 -10.50
CA GLY A 269 2.17 -15.06 -9.89
C GLY A 269 3.04 -15.42 -8.69
N LEU A 270 4.16 -14.71 -8.46
CA LEU A 270 5.04 -14.89 -7.30
C LEU A 270 4.70 -13.96 -6.14
N SER A 271 3.85 -12.95 -6.33
CA SER A 271 3.50 -11.96 -5.31
C SER A 271 2.98 -12.59 -4.03
N GLY A 272 2.02 -13.53 -4.13
CA GLY A 272 1.46 -14.26 -2.99
C GLY A 272 2.33 -15.41 -2.46
N ILE A 273 3.53 -15.61 -3.04
CA ILE A 273 4.47 -16.67 -2.64
C ILE A 273 5.71 -16.09 -1.95
N THR A 274 6.11 -14.87 -2.31
CA THR A 274 7.36 -14.25 -1.85
C THR A 274 7.13 -12.95 -1.08
N ALA A 275 6.97 -11.83 -1.76
CA ALA A 275 6.93 -10.52 -1.13
C ALA A 275 5.71 -10.32 -0.20
N ASN A 276 4.51 -10.74 -0.60
CA ASN A 276 3.33 -10.55 0.24
C ASN A 276 3.36 -11.39 1.53
N PRO A 277 3.74 -12.69 1.51
CA PRO A 277 3.97 -13.43 2.76
C PRO A 277 5.07 -12.83 3.64
N LEU A 278 6.16 -12.29 3.05
CA LEU A 278 7.19 -11.60 3.82
C LEU A 278 6.63 -10.34 4.51
N LEU A 279 5.82 -9.55 3.82
CA LEU A 279 5.12 -8.40 4.40
C LEU A 279 4.17 -8.84 5.52
N GLY A 280 3.47 -9.96 5.34
CA GLY A 280 2.62 -10.55 6.38
C GLY A 280 3.40 -10.94 7.63
N ARG A 281 4.57 -11.56 7.47
CA ARG A 281 5.46 -11.89 8.60
C ARG A 281 5.99 -10.63 9.29
N PHE A 282 6.31 -9.57 8.52
CA PHE A 282 6.68 -8.27 9.08
C PHE A 282 5.50 -7.61 9.80
N SER A 283 4.28 -7.69 9.26
CA SER A 283 3.07 -7.18 9.91
C SER A 283 2.85 -7.85 11.26
N ASP A 284 2.94 -9.18 11.32
CA ASP A 284 2.82 -9.94 12.57
C ASP A 284 3.93 -9.56 13.58
N TYR A 285 5.17 -9.38 13.11
CA TYR A 285 6.28 -8.91 13.93
C TYR A 285 5.99 -7.52 14.53
N ALA A 286 5.57 -6.57 13.70
CA ALA A 286 5.28 -5.20 14.15
C ALA A 286 4.16 -5.18 15.18
N ILE A 287 3.06 -5.91 14.92
CA ILE A 287 1.88 -5.97 15.80
C ILE A 287 2.18 -6.68 17.12
N ALA A 288 2.91 -7.79 17.09
CA ALA A 288 3.29 -8.51 18.30
C ALA A 288 4.14 -7.67 19.26
N ASN A 289 4.86 -6.68 18.73
CA ASN A 289 5.62 -5.71 19.51
C ASN A 289 4.81 -4.43 19.85
N GLY A 290 3.52 -4.36 19.52
CA GLY A 290 2.63 -3.22 19.82
C GLY A 290 2.52 -2.19 18.70
N GLY A 291 3.07 -2.46 17.52
CA GLY A 291 3.02 -1.59 16.35
C GLY A 291 1.70 -1.63 15.58
N THR A 292 1.64 -0.91 14.49
CA THR A 292 0.44 -0.76 13.67
C THR A 292 0.74 -1.03 12.20
N THR A 293 -0.08 -1.86 11.57
CA THR A 293 -0.08 -2.08 10.12
C THR A 293 -1.47 -1.85 9.53
N VAL A 294 -1.53 -1.49 8.27
CA VAL A 294 -2.79 -1.16 7.57
C VAL A 294 -2.82 -1.82 6.22
N LEU A 295 -3.85 -2.63 5.98
CA LEU A 295 -4.16 -3.16 4.66
C LEU A 295 -5.24 -2.29 4.00
N THR A 296 -5.06 -1.98 2.72
CA THR A 296 -6.03 -1.25 1.90
C THR A 296 -6.27 -1.95 0.58
N GLU A 297 -6.69 -1.25 -0.47
CA GLU A 297 -7.02 -1.82 -1.78
C GLU A 297 -8.23 -2.75 -1.69
N VAL A 298 -9.37 -2.22 -1.21
CA VAL A 298 -10.58 -3.03 -0.93
C VAL A 298 -11.00 -3.93 -2.10
N PRO A 299 -10.96 -3.48 -3.39
CA PRO A 299 -11.25 -4.38 -4.52
C PRO A 299 -10.33 -5.60 -4.62
N GLU A 300 -9.14 -5.54 -4.04
CA GLU A 300 -8.18 -6.65 -3.99
C GLU A 300 -8.36 -7.55 -2.75
N MET A 301 -9.46 -7.39 -2.04
CA MET A 301 -9.92 -8.29 -0.98
C MET A 301 -11.07 -9.19 -1.45
N PHE A 302 -11.73 -8.86 -2.57
CA PHE A 302 -12.89 -9.60 -3.08
C PHE A 302 -12.51 -11.05 -3.42
N GLY A 303 -13.23 -12.00 -2.82
CA GLY A 303 -12.95 -13.43 -2.89
C GLY A 303 -11.98 -13.95 -1.81
N ALA A 304 -11.32 -13.05 -1.06
CA ALA A 304 -10.48 -13.38 0.10
C ALA A 304 -10.97 -12.71 1.40
N GLU A 305 -12.02 -11.91 1.33
CA GLU A 305 -12.55 -11.11 2.45
C GLU A 305 -12.91 -11.95 3.67
N ARG A 306 -13.36 -13.20 3.48
CA ARG A 306 -13.73 -14.10 4.59
C ARG A 306 -12.54 -14.42 5.49
N ILE A 307 -11.31 -14.43 4.95
CA ILE A 307 -10.07 -14.63 5.72
C ILE A 307 -9.86 -13.45 6.69
N LEU A 308 -10.11 -12.22 6.25
CA LEU A 308 -10.01 -11.02 7.09
C LEU A 308 -11.17 -10.96 8.09
N MET A 309 -12.40 -11.23 7.62
CA MET A 309 -13.62 -11.23 8.44
C MET A 309 -13.56 -12.24 9.59
N SER A 310 -12.99 -13.43 9.37
CA SER A 310 -12.82 -14.44 10.42
C SER A 310 -11.81 -14.02 11.50
N ARG A 311 -10.94 -13.06 11.21
CA ARG A 311 -9.93 -12.53 12.12
C ARG A 311 -10.32 -11.19 12.76
N CYS A 312 -11.51 -10.66 12.49
CA CYS A 312 -12.02 -9.49 13.20
C CYS A 312 -12.11 -9.76 14.69
N ARG A 313 -11.58 -8.87 15.52
CA ARG A 313 -11.48 -9.05 16.97
C ARG A 313 -12.84 -9.24 17.66
N ASP A 314 -13.91 -8.67 17.07
CA ASP A 314 -15.27 -8.67 17.60
C ASP A 314 -16.31 -8.48 16.47
N GLY A 315 -17.60 -8.58 16.83
CA GLY A 315 -18.72 -8.44 15.90
C GLY A 315 -18.82 -7.03 15.30
N GLU A 316 -18.48 -5.97 16.05
CA GLU A 316 -18.50 -4.60 15.53
C GLU A 316 -17.43 -4.41 14.41
N THR A 317 -16.23 -4.91 14.63
CA THR A 317 -15.15 -4.87 13.63
C THR A 317 -15.50 -5.72 12.40
N PHE A 318 -16.18 -6.87 12.62
CA PHE A 318 -16.70 -7.68 11.53
C PHE A 318 -17.73 -6.91 10.70
N ASP A 319 -18.74 -6.29 11.34
CA ASP A 319 -19.78 -5.53 10.63
C ASP A 319 -19.18 -4.37 9.82
N LYS A 320 -18.23 -3.62 10.39
CA LYS A 320 -17.49 -2.58 9.67
C LYS A 320 -16.72 -3.13 8.45
N THR A 321 -16.17 -4.35 8.58
CA THR A 321 -15.47 -5.00 7.46
C THR A 321 -16.44 -5.39 6.35
N VAL A 322 -17.60 -5.94 6.71
CA VAL A 322 -18.68 -6.28 5.77
C VAL A 322 -19.16 -5.02 5.04
N ASP A 323 -19.40 -3.93 5.77
CA ASP A 323 -19.83 -2.66 5.19
C ASP A 323 -18.78 -2.12 4.21
N MET A 324 -17.50 -2.12 4.58
CA MET A 324 -16.41 -1.67 3.72
C MET A 324 -16.36 -2.46 2.39
N ILE A 325 -16.45 -3.78 2.44
CA ILE A 325 -16.44 -4.65 1.25
C ILE A 325 -17.67 -4.38 0.39
N ASN A 326 -18.87 -4.38 0.99
CA ASN A 326 -20.11 -4.21 0.25
C ASN A 326 -20.27 -2.79 -0.30
N ASP A 327 -19.77 -1.76 0.38
CA ASP A 327 -19.80 -0.39 -0.12
C ASP A 327 -18.95 -0.23 -1.39
N PHE A 328 -17.79 -0.87 -1.45
CA PHE A 328 -17.00 -0.87 -2.69
C PHE A 328 -17.66 -1.69 -3.80
N LYS A 329 -18.29 -2.82 -3.51
CA LYS A 329 -19.09 -3.55 -4.50
C LYS A 329 -20.25 -2.68 -5.03
N ARG A 330 -20.98 -1.99 -4.13
CA ARG A 330 -22.04 -1.03 -4.52
C ARG A 330 -21.50 0.12 -5.37
N TYR A 331 -20.30 0.62 -5.07
CA TYR A 331 -19.64 1.64 -5.88
C TYR A 331 -19.42 1.17 -7.32
N PHE A 332 -18.92 -0.04 -7.56
CA PHE A 332 -18.78 -0.61 -8.90
C PHE A 332 -20.15 -0.76 -9.60
N ILE A 333 -21.13 -1.34 -8.91
CA ILE A 333 -22.50 -1.55 -9.44
C ILE A 333 -23.14 -0.22 -9.82
N ALA A 334 -23.04 0.82 -8.98
CA ALA A 334 -23.58 2.14 -9.26
C ALA A 334 -22.96 2.80 -10.51
N HIS A 335 -21.70 2.44 -10.83
CA HIS A 335 -21.01 2.90 -12.03
C HIS A 335 -21.14 1.92 -13.21
N GLN A 336 -22.00 0.89 -13.11
CA GLN A 336 -22.22 -0.13 -14.14
C GLN A 336 -20.91 -0.84 -14.57
N GLN A 337 -20.03 -1.08 -13.60
CA GLN A 337 -18.77 -1.81 -13.80
C GLN A 337 -18.81 -3.16 -13.11
N PRO A 338 -18.20 -4.20 -13.70
CA PRO A 338 -18.08 -5.50 -13.06
C PRO A 338 -17.13 -5.41 -11.86
N ILE A 339 -17.48 -6.08 -10.76
CA ILE A 339 -16.64 -6.09 -9.55
C ILE A 339 -15.33 -6.89 -9.73
N TYR A 340 -15.24 -7.71 -10.77
CA TYR A 340 -14.14 -8.64 -11.07
C TYR A 340 -13.30 -8.24 -12.28
N GLU A 341 -13.27 -6.96 -12.68
CA GLU A 341 -12.45 -6.48 -13.82
C GLU A 341 -10.95 -6.66 -13.58
N ASN A 342 -10.48 -6.45 -12.34
CA ASN A 342 -9.13 -6.82 -11.93
C ASN A 342 -8.98 -8.38 -11.97
N PRO A 343 -7.87 -8.99 -12.41
CA PRO A 343 -6.51 -8.45 -12.62
C PRO A 343 -6.31 -7.70 -13.94
N SER A 344 -5.42 -6.71 -13.91
CA SER A 344 -5.02 -5.97 -15.09
C SER A 344 -4.33 -6.86 -16.14
N PRO A 345 -4.23 -6.42 -17.43
CA PRO A 345 -3.49 -7.18 -18.43
C PRO A 345 -2.06 -7.52 -18.03
N GLY A 346 -1.36 -6.62 -17.32
CA GLY A 346 0.00 -6.86 -16.82
C GLY A 346 0.04 -7.94 -15.74
N ASN A 347 -0.95 -8.00 -14.85
CA ASN A 347 -1.05 -9.07 -13.85
C ASN A 347 -1.35 -10.43 -14.50
N LYS A 348 -2.23 -10.46 -15.51
CA LYS A 348 -2.52 -11.67 -16.29
C LYS A 348 -1.28 -12.18 -17.01
N ALA A 349 -0.54 -11.29 -17.70
CA ALA A 349 0.75 -11.65 -18.30
C ALA A 349 1.80 -12.14 -17.27
N GLY A 350 1.65 -11.76 -16.00
CA GLY A 350 2.47 -12.23 -14.88
C GLY A 350 2.01 -13.53 -14.23
N GLY A 351 0.95 -14.19 -14.75
CA GLY A 351 0.47 -15.51 -14.29
C GLY A 351 -0.76 -15.48 -13.37
N ILE A 352 -1.29 -14.31 -13.02
CA ILE A 352 -2.54 -14.18 -12.24
C ILE A 352 -3.73 -14.31 -13.18
N THR A 353 -4.74 -15.12 -12.81
CA THR A 353 -5.87 -15.45 -13.69
C THR A 353 -7.15 -14.70 -13.33
N THR A 354 -7.55 -14.76 -12.07
CA THR A 354 -8.82 -14.25 -11.56
C THR A 354 -8.60 -13.25 -10.43
N LEU A 355 -9.66 -12.52 -10.05
CA LEU A 355 -9.59 -11.60 -8.92
C LEU A 355 -9.41 -12.35 -7.60
N GLU A 356 -10.06 -13.50 -7.41
CA GLU A 356 -9.89 -14.34 -6.23
C GLU A 356 -8.43 -14.75 -6.04
N GLU A 357 -7.76 -15.19 -7.11
CA GLU A 357 -6.34 -15.53 -7.06
C GLU A 357 -5.49 -14.32 -6.65
N LYS A 358 -5.75 -13.15 -7.23
CA LYS A 358 -5.07 -11.91 -6.87
C LYS A 358 -5.32 -11.56 -5.41
N SER A 359 -6.57 -11.58 -4.97
CA SER A 359 -6.97 -11.21 -3.61
C SER A 359 -6.39 -12.14 -2.55
N LEU A 360 -6.38 -13.46 -2.80
CA LEU A 360 -5.73 -14.43 -1.90
C LEU A 360 -4.23 -14.18 -1.77
N GLY A 361 -3.58 -13.76 -2.85
CA GLY A 361 -2.18 -13.35 -2.83
C GLY A 361 -1.97 -12.00 -2.12
N CYS A 362 -2.84 -11.03 -2.34
CA CYS A 362 -2.76 -9.68 -1.76
C CYS A 362 -3.01 -9.67 -0.25
N THR A 363 -4.00 -10.44 0.23
CA THR A 363 -4.33 -10.51 1.66
C THR A 363 -3.24 -11.15 2.52
N GLN A 364 -2.28 -11.88 1.92
CA GLN A 364 -1.10 -12.38 2.61
C GLN A 364 -0.29 -11.27 3.30
N LYS A 365 -0.33 -10.04 2.78
CA LYS A 365 0.33 -8.86 3.39
C LYS A 365 -0.13 -8.59 4.82
N ALA A 366 -1.37 -8.96 5.16
CA ALA A 366 -1.96 -8.77 6.49
C ALA A 366 -1.43 -9.74 7.55
N GLY A 367 -0.62 -10.73 7.17
CA GLY A 367 -0.15 -11.77 8.10
C GLY A 367 -1.30 -12.58 8.70
N LEU A 368 -1.15 -12.95 9.98
CA LEU A 368 -2.11 -13.76 10.74
C LEU A 368 -2.79 -13.00 11.88
N SER A 369 -2.40 -11.76 12.14
CA SER A 369 -2.89 -10.93 13.24
C SER A 369 -4.38 -10.61 13.13
N GLN A 370 -4.99 -10.31 14.29
CA GLN A 370 -6.40 -9.89 14.36
C GLN A 370 -6.60 -8.52 13.73
N VAL A 371 -7.70 -8.35 12.97
CA VAL A 371 -8.19 -7.06 12.52
C VAL A 371 -8.82 -6.34 13.71
N VAL A 372 -8.26 -5.18 14.08
CA VAL A 372 -8.65 -4.45 15.29
C VAL A 372 -9.53 -3.23 15.00
N ASP A 373 -9.47 -2.66 13.80
CA ASP A 373 -10.33 -1.55 13.38
C ASP A 373 -10.43 -1.47 11.85
N VAL A 374 -11.46 -0.76 11.38
CA VAL A 374 -11.74 -0.51 9.96
C VAL A 374 -12.00 0.98 9.76
N LEU A 375 -11.19 1.61 8.93
CA LEU A 375 -11.22 3.04 8.67
C LEU A 375 -11.91 3.35 7.34
N LYS A 376 -12.68 4.44 7.32
CA LYS A 376 -13.15 5.06 6.07
C LYS A 376 -12.02 5.85 5.40
N TYR A 377 -12.19 6.14 4.11
CA TYR A 377 -11.24 6.98 3.37
C TYR A 377 -11.04 8.34 4.06
N GLY A 378 -9.77 8.68 4.30
CA GLY A 378 -9.38 9.91 4.99
C GLY A 378 -9.39 9.87 6.52
N GLU A 379 -9.86 8.80 7.15
CA GLU A 379 -9.72 8.62 8.60
C GLU A 379 -8.28 8.30 9.01
N ARG A 380 -7.90 8.71 10.21
CA ARG A 380 -6.55 8.48 10.78
C ARG A 380 -6.55 7.30 11.75
N LEU A 381 -5.43 6.59 11.74
CA LEU A 381 -5.16 5.46 12.63
C LEU A 381 -5.13 5.87 14.09
N ARG A 382 -5.88 5.13 14.92
CA ARG A 382 -6.00 5.36 16.37
C ARG A 382 -5.72 4.12 17.20
N VAL A 383 -5.94 2.92 16.63
CA VAL A 383 -5.84 1.65 17.35
C VAL A 383 -4.60 0.91 16.87
N PRO A 384 -3.64 0.57 17.77
CA PRO A 384 -2.51 -0.29 17.43
C PRO A 384 -2.98 -1.69 17.01
N GLY A 385 -2.29 -2.30 16.05
CA GLY A 385 -2.63 -3.61 15.48
C GLY A 385 -2.87 -3.56 13.99
N LEU A 386 -3.47 -4.62 13.43
CA LEU A 386 -3.86 -4.67 12.01
C LEU A 386 -5.17 -3.91 11.80
N ASN A 387 -5.10 -2.86 11.00
CA ASN A 387 -6.26 -2.08 10.59
C ASN A 387 -6.57 -2.32 9.11
N LEU A 388 -7.84 -2.16 8.71
CA LEU A 388 -8.25 -2.09 7.31
C LEU A 388 -8.62 -0.65 6.98
N LEU A 389 -8.30 -0.21 5.75
CA LEU A 389 -8.61 1.14 5.27
C LEU A 389 -9.36 1.08 3.94
N SER A 390 -10.49 1.76 3.89
CA SER A 390 -11.28 1.89 2.66
C SER A 390 -10.56 2.80 1.66
N ALA A 391 -9.97 2.21 0.60
CA ALA A 391 -9.44 2.91 -0.57
C ALA A 391 -9.48 1.97 -1.80
N PRO A 392 -9.49 2.54 -3.04
CA PRO A 392 -9.48 1.73 -4.26
C PRO A 392 -8.13 1.03 -4.48
N GLY A 393 -8.09 0.09 -5.42
CA GLY A 393 -6.87 -0.61 -5.85
C GLY A 393 -6.00 0.18 -6.85
N ASN A 394 -6.14 1.49 -6.92
CA ASN A 394 -5.22 2.35 -7.67
C ASN A 394 -4.02 2.68 -6.80
N ASP A 395 -2.82 2.24 -7.18
CA ASP A 395 -1.58 2.35 -6.41
C ASP A 395 -1.35 3.76 -5.84
N ALA A 396 -1.56 4.80 -6.65
CA ALA A 396 -1.33 6.19 -6.22
C ALA A 396 -2.35 6.67 -5.18
N VAL A 397 -3.62 6.31 -5.35
CA VAL A 397 -4.69 6.68 -4.41
C VAL A 397 -4.56 5.86 -3.13
N ALA A 398 -4.30 4.55 -3.22
CA ALA A 398 -4.13 3.66 -2.09
C ALA A 398 -2.93 4.06 -1.21
N THR A 399 -1.76 4.28 -1.82
CA THR A 399 -0.56 4.74 -1.12
C THR A 399 -0.78 6.10 -0.45
N SER A 400 -1.45 7.04 -1.14
CA SER A 400 -1.80 8.34 -0.55
C SER A 400 -2.76 8.20 0.62
N ALA A 401 -3.75 7.30 0.53
CA ALA A 401 -4.70 7.02 1.61
C ALA A 401 -4.00 6.43 2.84
N LEU A 402 -3.08 5.47 2.65
CA LEU A 402 -2.27 4.88 3.72
C LEU A 402 -1.43 5.93 4.44
N ALA A 403 -0.68 6.73 3.67
CA ALA A 403 0.12 7.81 4.23
C ALA A 403 -0.76 8.86 4.92
N GLY A 404 -1.89 9.25 4.32
CA GLY A 404 -2.88 10.16 4.91
C GLY A 404 -3.50 9.63 6.21
N ALA A 405 -3.67 8.32 6.34
CA ALA A 405 -4.10 7.70 7.59
C ALA A 405 -3.04 7.80 8.72
N GLY A 406 -1.83 8.23 8.39
CA GLY A 406 -0.72 8.46 9.32
C GLY A 406 0.37 7.39 9.27
N CYS A 407 0.44 6.57 8.22
CA CYS A 407 1.54 5.63 8.02
C CYS A 407 2.84 6.37 7.75
N HIS A 408 3.89 6.05 8.51
CA HIS A 408 5.21 6.64 8.35
C HIS A 408 5.94 6.14 7.11
N MET A 409 5.67 4.90 6.72
CA MET A 409 6.17 4.21 5.52
C MET A 409 5.04 3.43 4.86
N VAL A 410 5.13 3.28 3.54
CA VAL A 410 4.33 2.31 2.79
C VAL A 410 5.26 1.20 2.28
N LEU A 411 4.94 -0.04 2.63
CA LEU A 411 5.64 -1.24 2.20
C LEU A 411 4.96 -1.77 0.95
N PHE A 412 5.63 -1.65 -0.19
CA PHE A 412 5.04 -1.79 -1.50
C PHE A 412 5.64 -2.99 -2.26
N SER A 413 4.91 -4.09 -2.36
CA SER A 413 5.35 -5.24 -3.13
C SER A 413 5.06 -5.07 -4.63
N THR A 414 5.98 -5.57 -5.48
CA THR A 414 5.83 -5.50 -6.94
C THR A 414 6.52 -6.65 -7.66
N GLY A 415 5.84 -7.23 -8.64
CA GLY A 415 6.39 -8.30 -9.50
C GLY A 415 6.88 -7.78 -10.85
N ARG A 416 6.24 -6.73 -11.36
CA ARG A 416 6.56 -6.11 -12.67
C ARG A 416 7.44 -4.88 -12.54
N GLY A 417 7.45 -4.25 -11.35
CA GLY A 417 8.18 -3.03 -11.06
C GLY A 417 7.41 -1.77 -11.42
N THR A 418 7.56 -0.74 -10.58
CA THR A 418 7.05 0.60 -10.82
C THR A 418 8.02 1.62 -10.23
N PRO A 419 8.26 2.77 -10.90
CA PRO A 419 9.05 3.87 -10.32
C PRO A 419 8.25 4.69 -9.30
N TYR A 420 6.93 4.54 -9.25
CA TYR A 420 6.02 5.30 -8.39
C TYR A 420 6.50 5.36 -6.93
N GLY A 421 6.30 6.51 -6.28
CA GLY A 421 6.48 6.72 -4.84
C GLY A 421 5.47 7.72 -4.31
N GLY A 422 4.93 7.46 -3.12
CA GLY A 422 4.04 8.37 -2.41
C GLY A 422 4.80 9.47 -1.66
N PHE A 423 4.07 10.30 -0.92
CA PHE A 423 4.64 11.42 -0.17
C PHE A 423 5.33 11.01 1.16
N VAL A 424 5.39 9.71 1.45
CA VAL A 424 6.19 9.13 2.54
C VAL A 424 7.15 8.09 1.94
N PRO A 425 8.19 7.64 2.68
CA PRO A 425 9.03 6.54 2.25
C PRO A 425 8.20 5.35 1.75
N THR A 426 8.36 5.01 0.47
CA THR A 426 7.64 3.93 -0.21
C THR A 426 8.64 2.83 -0.54
N VAL A 427 8.76 1.88 0.39
CA VAL A 427 9.78 0.81 0.36
C VAL A 427 9.32 -0.30 -0.58
N LYS A 428 10.01 -0.49 -1.70
CA LYS A 428 9.62 -1.44 -2.74
C LYS A 428 10.29 -2.79 -2.59
N LEU A 429 9.46 -3.85 -2.51
CA LEU A 429 9.90 -5.24 -2.43
C LEU A 429 9.62 -5.93 -3.76
N ALA A 430 10.68 -6.42 -4.42
CA ALA A 430 10.52 -7.25 -5.61
C ALA A 430 10.06 -8.66 -5.23
N THR A 431 9.08 -9.20 -5.95
CA THR A 431 8.63 -10.59 -5.79
C THR A 431 9.61 -11.60 -6.39
N ASN A 432 10.54 -11.13 -7.23
CA ASN A 432 11.50 -11.95 -7.95
C ASN A 432 12.86 -11.23 -8.05
N SER A 433 13.95 -12.01 -7.96
CA SER A 433 15.32 -11.49 -7.97
C SER A 433 15.74 -10.90 -9.31
N GLU A 434 15.10 -11.30 -10.42
CA GLU A 434 15.39 -10.73 -11.73
C GLU A 434 14.97 -9.25 -11.79
N LEU A 435 13.79 -8.91 -11.27
CA LEU A 435 13.35 -7.53 -11.17
C LEU A 435 14.28 -6.71 -10.27
N ALA A 436 14.65 -7.25 -9.12
CA ALA A 436 15.56 -6.58 -8.20
C ALA A 436 16.92 -6.28 -8.84
N ALA A 437 17.48 -7.24 -9.57
CA ALA A 437 18.73 -7.08 -10.30
C ALA A 437 18.62 -6.11 -11.48
N LYS A 438 17.49 -6.12 -12.20
CA LYS A 438 17.25 -5.28 -13.39
C LYS A 438 16.96 -3.81 -13.03
N LYS A 439 16.32 -3.58 -11.87
CA LYS A 439 15.84 -2.25 -11.44
C LYS A 439 16.32 -1.88 -10.03
N PRO A 440 17.64 -1.94 -9.74
CA PRO A 440 18.18 -1.67 -8.41
C PRO A 440 17.94 -0.22 -7.93
N HIS A 441 17.63 0.69 -8.85
CA HIS A 441 17.29 2.09 -8.55
C HIS A 441 15.80 2.30 -8.22
N TRP A 442 14.93 1.29 -8.42
CA TRP A 442 13.53 1.32 -8.02
C TRP A 442 13.24 0.46 -6.79
N ILE A 443 14.00 -0.63 -6.63
CA ILE A 443 13.74 -1.69 -5.66
C ILE A 443 14.63 -1.53 -4.44
N ASP A 444 14.05 -1.58 -3.25
CA ASP A 444 14.73 -1.50 -1.96
C ASP A 444 15.12 -2.89 -1.44
N PHE A 445 14.30 -3.92 -1.74
CA PHE A 445 14.47 -5.26 -1.18
C PHE A 445 14.09 -6.37 -2.17
N ASP A 446 14.89 -7.46 -2.19
CA ASP A 446 14.63 -8.66 -2.98
C ASP A 446 13.99 -9.76 -2.13
N ALA A 447 12.67 -9.96 -2.28
CA ALA A 447 11.96 -11.08 -1.66
C ALA A 447 11.99 -12.36 -2.54
N GLY A 448 12.41 -12.26 -3.81
CA GLY A 448 12.48 -13.39 -4.73
C GLY A 448 13.46 -14.47 -4.30
N SER A 449 14.41 -14.16 -3.43
CA SER A 449 15.36 -15.13 -2.86
C SER A 449 14.68 -16.26 -2.06
N LEU A 450 13.42 -16.10 -1.63
CA LEU A 450 12.64 -17.18 -1.00
C LEU A 450 12.51 -18.41 -1.90
N VAL A 451 12.21 -18.22 -3.19
CA VAL A 451 12.12 -19.37 -4.13
C VAL A 451 13.48 -19.96 -4.53
N HIS A 452 14.56 -19.33 -4.08
CA HIS A 452 15.93 -19.84 -4.23
C HIS A 452 16.48 -20.49 -2.96
N GLY A 453 15.61 -20.78 -1.98
CA GLY A 453 15.95 -21.55 -0.77
C GLY A 453 16.42 -20.72 0.42
N VAL A 454 16.32 -19.38 0.36
CA VAL A 454 16.53 -18.56 1.55
C VAL A 454 15.35 -18.75 2.50
N ALA A 455 15.62 -19.06 3.77
CA ALA A 455 14.56 -19.25 4.76
C ALA A 455 13.81 -17.92 5.05
N MET A 456 12.50 -18.00 5.25
CA MET A 456 11.63 -16.86 5.56
C MET A 456 12.16 -16.05 6.76
N GLU A 457 12.56 -16.71 7.83
CA GLU A 457 13.05 -16.04 9.05
C GLU A 457 14.34 -15.23 8.80
N THR A 458 15.23 -15.78 7.97
CA THR A 458 16.46 -15.08 7.57
C THR A 458 16.12 -13.83 6.75
N LEU A 459 15.17 -13.96 5.83
CA LEU A 459 14.78 -12.85 4.98
C LEU A 459 14.02 -11.78 5.77
N LEU A 460 13.14 -12.20 6.69
CA LEU A 460 12.44 -11.30 7.59
C LEU A 460 13.42 -10.48 8.45
N SER A 461 14.44 -11.12 9.03
CA SER A 461 15.47 -10.41 9.81
C SER A 461 16.16 -9.33 8.97
N ARG A 462 16.58 -9.66 7.74
CA ARG A 462 17.21 -8.69 6.82
C ARG A 462 16.24 -7.56 6.42
N PHE A 463 14.97 -7.87 6.26
CA PHE A 463 13.96 -6.87 5.94
C PHE A 463 13.71 -5.92 7.12
N ILE A 464 13.63 -6.45 8.36
CA ILE A 464 13.54 -5.63 9.58
C ILE A 464 14.77 -4.71 9.68
N ASP A 465 15.98 -5.20 9.41
CA ASP A 465 17.20 -4.37 9.43
C ASP A 465 17.10 -3.20 8.43
N LEU A 466 16.63 -3.45 7.21
CA LEU A 466 16.39 -2.39 6.23
C LEU A 466 15.37 -1.35 6.73
N ILE A 467 14.24 -1.80 7.31
CA ILE A 467 13.22 -0.90 7.85
C ILE A 467 13.78 -0.03 8.99
N VAL A 468 14.60 -0.61 9.87
CA VAL A 468 15.33 0.13 10.93
C VAL A 468 16.26 1.20 10.32
N GLU A 469 17.02 0.87 9.28
CA GLU A 469 17.89 1.83 8.60
C GLU A 469 17.09 2.99 7.99
N ILE A 470 15.95 2.69 7.32
CA ILE A 470 15.08 3.73 6.72
C ILE A 470 14.44 4.58 7.83
N ALA A 471 13.98 3.99 8.92
CA ALA A 471 13.47 4.73 10.07
C ALA A 471 14.53 5.67 10.67
N ASN A 472 15.80 5.26 10.67
CA ASN A 472 16.93 6.05 11.15
C ASN A 472 17.45 7.10 10.18
N GLY A 473 16.82 7.25 8.99
CA GLY A 473 17.12 8.33 8.05
C GLY A 473 17.76 7.89 6.73
N ARG A 474 18.03 6.59 6.51
CA ARG A 474 18.38 6.10 5.18
C ARG A 474 17.24 6.40 4.22
N PRO A 475 17.47 7.04 3.06
CA PRO A 475 16.41 7.27 2.08
C PRO A 475 15.99 5.95 1.42
N ALA A 476 14.68 5.75 1.23
CA ALA A 476 14.15 4.74 0.34
C ALA A 476 14.39 5.14 -1.13
N ARG A 477 14.25 4.20 -2.07
CA ARG A 477 14.50 4.47 -3.49
C ARG A 477 13.60 5.55 -4.08
N ASN A 478 12.32 5.62 -3.66
CA ASN A 478 11.44 6.69 -4.10
C ASN A 478 11.95 8.08 -3.65
N GLU A 479 12.50 8.19 -2.44
CA GLU A 479 13.06 9.44 -1.93
C GLU A 479 14.36 9.82 -2.68
N THR A 480 15.24 8.84 -2.93
CA THR A 480 16.50 9.06 -3.69
C THR A 480 16.21 9.57 -5.12
N ASN A 481 15.11 9.13 -5.73
CA ASN A 481 14.70 9.54 -7.07
C ASN A 481 13.74 10.74 -7.07
N ASP A 482 13.40 11.28 -5.90
CA ASP A 482 12.38 12.34 -5.72
C ASP A 482 11.01 11.99 -6.32
N PHE A 483 10.61 10.75 -6.25
CA PHE A 483 9.26 10.28 -6.63
C PHE A 483 8.33 10.42 -5.42
N ARG A 484 7.57 11.52 -5.38
CA ARG A 484 6.71 11.91 -4.24
C ARG A 484 5.37 12.40 -4.76
N GLU A 485 4.53 11.47 -5.14
CA GLU A 485 3.26 11.77 -5.76
C GLU A 485 2.12 11.78 -4.75
N LEU A 486 1.10 12.59 -5.03
CA LEU A 486 -0.13 12.67 -4.29
C LEU A 486 -1.31 12.42 -5.23
N ALA A 487 -2.15 11.46 -4.88
CA ALA A 487 -3.42 11.24 -5.55
C ALA A 487 -4.58 11.16 -4.54
N ILE A 488 -5.72 11.72 -4.92
CA ILE A 488 -6.90 11.80 -4.06
C ILE A 488 -8.05 11.07 -4.76
N PHE A 489 -8.79 10.25 -4.02
CA PHE A 489 -9.92 9.51 -4.56
C PHE A 489 -11.03 10.46 -5.00
N LYS A 490 -11.41 10.34 -6.27
CA LYS A 490 -12.44 11.13 -6.93
C LYS A 490 -13.41 10.21 -7.68
N SER A 491 -14.68 10.40 -7.46
CA SER A 491 -15.75 9.62 -8.09
C SER A 491 -16.88 10.46 -8.67
N GLY A 492 -16.99 11.73 -8.30
CA GLY A 492 -18.10 12.60 -8.67
C GLY A 492 -17.84 13.49 -9.88
N VAL A 493 -18.82 14.35 -10.15
CA VAL A 493 -18.77 15.34 -11.24
C VAL A 493 -17.92 16.54 -10.85
N THR A 494 -17.37 17.23 -11.84
CA THR A 494 -16.68 18.51 -11.72
C THR A 494 -17.58 19.63 -12.25
N LEU A 495 -17.69 20.77 -11.56
CA LEU A 495 -18.42 21.96 -12.00
C LEU A 495 -17.83 22.57 -13.28
#